data_7624f38f84297610f2be0272c9b196bb
#
_entry.id   7624f38f84297610f2be0272c9b196bb
#
_cell.length_a   1.000
_cell.length_b   1.000
_cell.length_c   1.000
_cell.angle_alpha   90.00
_cell.angle_beta   90.00
_cell.angle_gamma   90.00
#
_symmetry.space_group_name_H-M   'P 1'
#
loop_
_entity.id
_entity.type
_entity.pdbx_description
1 polymer ?
#
loop_
_entity_poly.entity_id
_entity_poly.type
_entity_poly.pdbx_seq_one_letter_code
_entity_poly.pdbx_strand_id
1 'polypeptide(L)'
;MDFKIVDLFEKKIAEFYGATYAVATDCCTHAVELSLRYTNAVQADSPKHTYISIPFTFEKLGIKWSFVDVKWHDYYYVTNSIIDAAVYWEKDGYIPNTFMCLSFQFKKHLGLGRGGAILLDNKKDYINLKKMSYDGRIPDTPWAEQDIDSMGYHYYMTPETAELGINRLDTAIKTTPKKWCYQDYPNLTNMKVFE
;
A
#
# COMPACT_ATOMS: atom_id res chain seq x y z
N MET A 1 21.70 -9.45 2.82
CA MET A 1 21.28 -8.45 1.82
C MET A 1 20.98 -7.17 2.58
N ASP A 2 21.34 -5.99 2.05
CA ASP A 2 21.25 -4.70 2.75
C ASP A 2 19.86 -4.07 2.47
N PHE A 3 19.21 -3.50 3.49
CA PHE A 3 17.92 -2.79 3.34
C PHE A 3 18.00 -1.53 2.48
N LYS A 4 19.19 -1.03 2.18
CA LYS A 4 19.38 0.06 1.19
C LYS A 4 18.80 -0.24 -0.18
N ILE A 5 18.65 -1.53 -0.54
CA ILE A 5 17.97 -1.92 -1.79
C ILE A 5 16.45 -1.61 -1.73
N VAL A 6 15.85 -1.72 -0.54
CA VAL A 6 14.45 -1.33 -0.32
C VAL A 6 14.28 0.18 -0.45
N ASP A 7 15.20 0.96 0.13
CA ASP A 7 15.19 2.42 0.00
C ASP A 7 15.35 2.87 -1.46
N LEU A 8 16.19 2.17 -2.24
CA LEU A 8 16.34 2.43 -3.66
C LEU A 8 15.05 2.09 -4.44
N PHE A 9 14.39 1.00 -4.12
CA PHE A 9 13.11 0.64 -4.73
C PHE A 9 12.03 1.67 -4.40
N GLU A 10 11.91 2.08 -3.13
CA GLU A 10 10.98 3.13 -2.69
C GLU A 10 11.20 4.43 -3.46
N LYS A 11 12.45 4.88 -3.58
CA LYS A 11 12.81 6.07 -4.35
C LYS A 11 12.37 5.98 -5.80
N LYS A 12 12.65 4.85 -6.48
CA LYS A 12 12.26 4.65 -7.87
C LYS A 12 10.74 4.61 -8.08
N ILE A 13 10.00 4.00 -7.16
CA ILE A 13 8.52 3.98 -7.20
C ILE A 13 7.95 5.37 -6.96
N ALA A 14 8.46 6.11 -5.96
CA ALA A 14 8.06 7.49 -5.72
C ALA A 14 8.31 8.37 -6.95
N GLU A 15 9.51 8.29 -7.55
CA GLU A 15 9.87 9.01 -8.78
C GLU A 15 8.91 8.69 -9.94
N PHE A 16 8.56 7.42 -10.14
CA PHE A 16 7.64 7.03 -11.23
C PHE A 16 6.25 7.65 -11.06
N TYR A 17 5.71 7.62 -9.84
CA TYR A 17 4.38 8.17 -9.57
C TYR A 17 4.35 9.68 -9.33
N GLY A 18 5.50 10.35 -9.22
CA GLY A 18 5.58 11.78 -8.88
C GLY A 18 5.28 12.08 -7.41
N ALA A 19 5.41 11.09 -6.52
CA ALA A 19 5.31 11.28 -5.07
C ALA A 19 6.65 11.71 -4.47
N THR A 20 6.62 12.37 -3.30
CA THR A 20 7.85 12.74 -2.60
C THR A 20 8.52 11.53 -1.93
N TYR A 21 7.71 10.63 -1.37
CA TYR A 21 8.18 9.43 -0.66
C TYR A 21 7.33 8.20 -1.01
N ALA A 22 7.93 7.04 -0.81
CA ALA A 22 7.24 5.75 -0.76
C ALA A 22 7.73 4.95 0.44
N VAL A 23 6.83 4.19 1.09
CA VAL A 23 7.15 3.18 2.10
C VAL A 23 6.76 1.83 1.54
N ALA A 24 7.74 0.97 1.27
CA ALA A 24 7.51 -0.38 0.77
C ALA A 24 6.98 -1.31 1.88
N THR A 25 5.99 -2.12 1.53
CA THR A 25 5.36 -3.10 2.42
C THR A 25 5.32 -4.48 1.78
N ASP A 26 5.08 -5.50 2.58
CA ASP A 26 4.95 -6.88 2.08
C ASP A 26 3.70 -7.11 1.22
N CYS A 27 2.66 -6.27 1.34
CA CYS A 27 1.47 -6.28 0.48
C CYS A 27 0.65 -4.98 0.61
N CYS A 28 -0.22 -4.72 -0.37
CA CYS A 28 -1.13 -3.56 -0.35
C CYS A 28 -2.12 -3.59 0.83
N THR A 29 -2.60 -4.76 1.24
CA THR A 29 -3.48 -4.89 2.41
C THR A 29 -2.84 -4.30 3.66
N HIS A 30 -1.55 -4.58 3.88
CA HIS A 30 -0.81 -3.99 4.99
C HIS A 30 -0.45 -2.52 4.76
N ALA A 31 -0.27 -2.08 3.53
CA ALA A 31 -0.15 -0.65 3.22
C ALA A 31 -1.41 0.12 3.64
N VAL A 32 -2.59 -0.39 3.31
CA VAL A 32 -3.88 0.17 3.73
C VAL A 32 -4.02 0.12 5.25
N GLU A 33 -3.71 -1.01 5.89
CA GLU A 33 -3.79 -1.18 7.34
C GLU A 33 -2.87 -0.18 8.07
N LEU A 34 -1.61 -0.05 7.65
CA LEU A 34 -0.67 0.91 8.25
C LEU A 34 -1.17 2.35 8.10
N SER A 35 -1.71 2.71 6.94
CA SER A 35 -2.27 4.04 6.70
C SER A 35 -3.48 4.33 7.61
N LEU A 36 -4.38 3.35 7.77
CA LEU A 36 -5.53 3.46 8.68
C LEU A 36 -5.11 3.62 10.15
N ARG A 37 -4.13 2.82 10.60
CA ARG A 37 -3.58 2.91 11.96
C ARG A 37 -2.87 4.24 12.18
N TYR A 38 -2.04 4.66 11.24
CA TYR A 38 -1.27 5.90 11.34
C TYR A 38 -2.16 7.13 11.42
N THR A 39 -3.24 7.17 10.64
CA THR A 39 -4.22 8.27 10.65
C THR A 39 -5.23 8.17 11.78
N ASN A 40 -5.18 7.11 12.61
CA ASN A 40 -6.18 6.81 13.64
C ASN A 40 -7.61 6.83 13.07
N ALA A 41 -7.80 6.22 11.88
CA ALA A 41 -9.07 6.19 11.21
C ALA A 41 -10.14 5.48 12.06
N VAL A 42 -11.27 6.14 12.30
CA VAL A 42 -12.40 5.61 13.06
C VAL A 42 -13.57 5.19 12.15
N GLN A 43 -13.52 5.63 10.90
CA GLN A 43 -14.52 5.31 9.88
C GLN A 43 -13.86 5.13 8.53
N ALA A 44 -14.37 4.18 7.73
CA ALA A 44 -13.92 3.90 6.37
C ALA A 44 -15.08 3.42 5.50
N ASP A 45 -14.91 3.49 4.18
CA ASP A 45 -15.86 2.96 3.20
C ASP A 45 -15.22 1.85 2.38
N SER A 46 -16.01 0.78 2.13
CA SER A 46 -15.63 -0.29 1.22
C SER A 46 -16.52 -0.25 -0.01
N PRO A 47 -15.98 -0.11 -1.23
CA PRO A 47 -16.79 -0.39 -2.42
C PRO A 47 -17.38 -1.80 -2.35
N LYS A 48 -18.62 -1.97 -2.84
CA LYS A 48 -19.24 -3.30 -2.98
C LYS A 48 -18.40 -4.24 -3.84
N HIS A 49 -17.68 -3.69 -4.81
CA HIS A 49 -16.81 -4.40 -5.72
C HIS A 49 -15.35 -4.01 -5.44
N THR A 50 -14.66 -4.83 -4.66
CA THR A 50 -13.24 -4.68 -4.34
C THR A 50 -12.63 -6.00 -3.88
N TYR A 51 -11.34 -5.98 -3.54
CA TYR A 51 -10.70 -7.15 -2.96
C TYR A 51 -11.12 -7.36 -1.50
N ILE A 52 -11.48 -8.58 -1.15
CA ILE A 52 -12.10 -8.94 0.13
C ILE A 52 -11.26 -8.55 1.36
N SER A 53 -9.95 -8.41 1.23
CA SER A 53 -9.10 -8.00 2.37
C SER A 53 -9.39 -6.58 2.86
N ILE A 54 -10.02 -5.72 2.06
CA ILE A 54 -10.33 -4.33 2.45
C ILE A 54 -11.35 -4.31 3.61
N PRO A 55 -12.58 -4.82 3.47
CA PRO A 55 -13.50 -4.86 4.60
C PRO A 55 -12.97 -5.73 5.76
N PHE A 56 -12.23 -6.82 5.50
CA PHE A 56 -11.61 -7.60 6.56
C PHE A 56 -10.56 -6.81 7.36
N THR A 57 -9.87 -5.87 6.72
CA THR A 57 -8.94 -4.97 7.43
C THR A 57 -9.71 -4.04 8.37
N PHE A 58 -10.88 -3.54 7.96
CA PHE A 58 -11.71 -2.70 8.83
C PHE A 58 -12.24 -3.46 10.04
N GLU A 59 -12.72 -4.70 9.84
CA GLU A 59 -13.13 -5.60 10.93
C GLU A 59 -11.97 -5.87 11.90
N LYS A 60 -10.80 -6.24 11.37
CA LYS A 60 -9.59 -6.47 12.15
C LYS A 60 -9.20 -5.27 13.02
N LEU A 61 -9.44 -4.05 12.54
CA LEU A 61 -9.09 -2.81 13.22
C LEU A 61 -10.21 -2.28 14.13
N GLY A 62 -11.41 -2.85 14.10
CA GLY A 62 -12.58 -2.34 14.79
C GLY A 62 -13.03 -0.96 14.27
N ILE A 63 -12.77 -0.66 13.01
CA ILE A 63 -13.17 0.58 12.36
C ILE A 63 -14.64 0.49 11.97
N LYS A 64 -15.42 1.52 12.23
CA LYS A 64 -16.79 1.61 11.72
C LYS A 64 -16.75 1.75 10.20
N TRP A 65 -17.46 0.88 9.49
CA TRP A 65 -17.44 0.89 8.03
C TRP A 65 -18.80 0.50 7.41
N SER A 66 -18.94 0.78 6.12
CA SER A 66 -20.11 0.38 5.33
C SER A 66 -19.72 0.08 3.88
N PHE A 67 -20.55 -0.73 3.20
CA PHE A 67 -20.45 -0.86 1.77
C PHE A 67 -21.03 0.36 1.07
N VAL A 68 -20.29 0.87 0.07
CA VAL A 68 -20.73 1.97 -0.80
C VAL A 68 -20.80 1.53 -2.26
N ASP A 69 -21.78 2.07 -2.98
CA ASP A 69 -21.98 1.76 -4.40
C ASP A 69 -21.18 2.71 -5.29
N VAL A 70 -19.85 2.54 -5.29
CA VAL A 70 -18.92 3.34 -6.08
C VAL A 70 -18.49 2.59 -7.32
N LYS A 71 -18.69 3.19 -8.49
CA LYS A 71 -18.21 2.70 -9.80
C LYS A 71 -16.81 3.24 -10.07
N TRP A 72 -15.81 2.70 -9.37
CA TRP A 72 -14.44 3.16 -9.46
C TRP A 72 -13.72 2.63 -10.73
N HIS A 73 -12.71 3.36 -11.14
CA HIS A 73 -11.74 2.99 -12.17
C HIS A 73 -10.34 3.21 -11.61
N ASP A 74 -9.47 2.23 -11.76
CA ASP A 74 -8.05 2.21 -11.37
C ASP A 74 -7.79 2.38 -9.86
N TYR A 75 -8.55 3.21 -9.12
CA TYR A 75 -8.42 3.41 -7.67
C TYR A 75 -9.74 3.90 -7.04
N TYR A 76 -9.79 3.90 -5.71
CA TYR A 76 -10.89 4.49 -4.93
C TYR A 76 -10.41 4.94 -3.56
N TYR A 77 -11.16 5.84 -2.95
CA TYR A 77 -10.90 6.33 -1.61
C TYR A 77 -11.46 5.35 -0.56
N VAL A 78 -10.62 4.99 0.41
CA VAL A 78 -10.97 4.21 1.61
C VAL A 78 -11.43 5.14 2.73
N THR A 79 -10.75 6.29 2.85
CA THR A 79 -11.11 7.46 3.67
C THR A 79 -10.84 8.71 2.85
N ASN A 80 -11.08 9.90 3.40
CA ASN A 80 -10.79 11.16 2.69
C ASN A 80 -9.31 11.34 2.31
N SER A 81 -8.38 10.63 2.96
CA SER A 81 -6.94 10.74 2.73
C SER A 81 -6.23 9.43 2.38
N ILE A 82 -6.94 8.29 2.40
CA ILE A 82 -6.34 6.99 2.09
C ILE A 82 -6.98 6.45 0.81
N ILE A 83 -6.14 6.07 -0.15
CA ILE A 83 -6.55 5.55 -1.45
C ILE A 83 -6.07 4.11 -1.61
N ASP A 84 -6.98 3.19 -1.95
CA ASP A 84 -6.59 1.90 -2.51
C ASP A 84 -6.36 2.07 -4.03
N ALA A 85 -5.11 2.04 -4.42
CA ALA A 85 -4.62 2.12 -5.78
C ALA A 85 -3.94 0.82 -6.22
N ALA A 86 -4.41 -0.32 -5.68
CA ALA A 86 -3.81 -1.64 -5.88
C ALA A 86 -3.69 -2.08 -7.35
N VAL A 87 -4.41 -1.44 -8.25
CA VAL A 87 -4.43 -1.76 -9.70
C VAL A 87 -3.99 -0.58 -10.56
N TYR A 88 -3.70 0.55 -9.94
CA TYR A 88 -3.33 1.77 -10.64
C TYR A 88 -1.85 1.74 -11.02
N TRP A 89 -1.57 2.05 -12.30
CA TRP A 89 -0.21 2.17 -12.83
C TRP A 89 -0.19 3.32 -13.83
N GLU A 90 0.27 4.49 -13.39
CA GLU A 90 0.32 5.70 -14.21
C GLU A 90 1.51 6.56 -13.78
N LYS A 91 2.32 7.01 -14.77
CA LYS A 91 3.41 7.95 -14.51
C LYS A 91 2.85 9.29 -14.04
N ASP A 92 3.47 9.87 -13.01
CA ASP A 92 3.05 11.14 -12.37
C ASP A 92 1.59 11.09 -11.85
N GLY A 93 1.10 9.87 -11.53
CA GLY A 93 -0.29 9.63 -11.14
C GLY A 93 -0.55 9.72 -9.63
N TYR A 94 0.42 10.12 -8.81
CA TYR A 94 0.21 10.31 -7.38
C TYR A 94 -0.76 11.46 -7.10
N ILE A 95 -1.66 11.26 -6.14
CA ILE A 95 -2.61 12.28 -5.70
C ILE A 95 -2.07 12.96 -4.44
N PRO A 96 -1.71 14.25 -4.49
CA PRO A 96 -1.10 14.97 -3.37
C PRO A 96 -1.95 14.95 -2.09
N ASN A 97 -1.28 14.97 -0.94
CA ASN A 97 -1.88 14.96 0.40
C ASN A 97 -2.68 13.68 0.71
N THR A 98 -2.32 12.55 0.09
CA THR A 98 -2.93 11.25 0.37
C THR A 98 -1.89 10.21 0.75
N PHE A 99 -2.38 9.13 1.38
CA PHE A 99 -1.66 7.86 1.54
C PHE A 99 -2.17 6.91 0.45
N MET A 100 -1.46 6.86 -0.68
CA MET A 100 -1.89 6.10 -1.84
C MET A 100 -1.25 4.70 -1.83
N CYS A 101 -2.06 3.66 -1.61
CA CYS A 101 -1.62 2.30 -1.38
C CYS A 101 -1.55 1.49 -2.67
N LEU A 102 -0.36 1.00 -3.01
CA LEU A 102 -0.06 0.25 -4.23
C LEU A 102 0.07 -1.25 -3.95
N SER A 103 -0.18 -2.07 -4.97
CA SER A 103 0.04 -3.52 -4.94
C SER A 103 1.03 -3.98 -6.01
N PHE A 104 1.95 -4.85 -5.59
CA PHE A 104 2.87 -5.56 -6.49
C PHE A 104 2.63 -7.08 -6.46
N GLN A 105 1.40 -7.50 -6.14
CA GLN A 105 0.99 -8.90 -6.18
C GLN A 105 1.14 -9.44 -7.61
N PHE A 106 1.34 -10.76 -7.77
CA PHE A 106 1.70 -11.41 -9.05
C PHE A 106 0.79 -11.08 -10.25
N LYS A 107 -0.48 -10.65 -10.02
CA LYS A 107 -1.42 -10.25 -11.10
C LYS A 107 -1.32 -8.75 -11.47
N LYS A 108 -0.51 -7.98 -10.75
CA LYS A 108 -0.39 -6.53 -10.97
C LYS A 108 0.61 -6.24 -12.08
N HIS A 109 0.58 -5.01 -12.58
CA HIS A 109 1.43 -4.61 -13.71
C HIS A 109 2.92 -4.77 -13.38
N LEU A 110 3.38 -4.25 -12.24
CA LEU A 110 4.65 -4.62 -11.64
C LEU A 110 4.44 -5.84 -10.71
N GLY A 111 4.37 -7.04 -11.29
CA GLY A 111 4.13 -8.27 -10.52
C GLY A 111 5.40 -8.81 -9.87
N LEU A 112 5.48 -8.74 -8.53
CA LEU A 112 6.62 -9.22 -7.73
C LEU A 112 6.30 -10.49 -6.92
N GLY A 113 5.14 -11.10 -7.18
CA GLY A 113 4.63 -12.19 -6.34
C GLY A 113 3.83 -11.64 -5.16
N ARG A 114 4.49 -11.01 -4.21
CA ARG A 114 3.92 -10.27 -3.09
C ARG A 114 4.64 -8.93 -2.95
N GLY A 115 3.95 -7.89 -2.51
CA GLY A 115 4.53 -6.57 -2.30
C GLY A 115 3.45 -5.48 -2.35
N GLY A 116 3.76 -4.36 -1.75
CA GLY A 116 2.96 -3.14 -1.77
C GLY A 116 3.80 -1.91 -1.48
N ALA A 117 3.21 -0.74 -1.54
CA ALA A 117 3.82 0.49 -1.08
C ALA A 117 2.76 1.51 -0.68
N ILE A 118 3.16 2.48 0.14
CA ILE A 118 2.39 3.69 0.46
C ILE A 118 3.12 4.87 -0.15
N LEU A 119 2.49 5.59 -1.06
CA LEU A 119 2.98 6.87 -1.57
C LEU A 119 2.49 8.01 -0.70
N LEU A 120 3.34 9.00 -0.43
CA LEU A 120 3.02 10.15 0.44
C LEU A 120 3.98 11.32 0.20
N ASP A 121 3.64 12.51 0.76
CA ASP A 121 4.42 13.75 0.58
C ASP A 121 5.20 14.17 1.81
N ASN A 122 4.73 13.85 3.00
CA ASN A 122 5.24 14.41 4.24
C ASN A 122 6.39 13.58 4.80
N LYS A 123 7.53 14.23 5.09
CA LYS A 123 8.72 13.56 5.63
C LYS A 123 8.50 12.91 6.99
N LYS A 124 7.72 13.56 7.88
CA LYS A 124 7.44 13.01 9.21
C LYS A 124 6.60 11.75 9.12
N ASP A 125 5.59 11.77 8.24
CA ASP A 125 4.72 10.62 8.01
C ASP A 125 5.50 9.45 7.39
N TYR A 126 6.40 9.75 6.44
CA TYR A 126 7.33 8.76 5.86
C TYR A 126 8.17 8.07 6.94
N ILE A 127 8.85 8.83 7.80
CA ILE A 127 9.70 8.29 8.86
C ILE A 127 8.89 7.39 9.80
N ASN A 128 7.70 7.85 10.21
CA ASN A 128 6.85 7.11 11.14
C ASN A 128 6.29 5.82 10.51
N LEU A 129 5.80 5.89 9.27
CA LEU A 129 5.30 4.71 8.57
C LEU A 129 6.41 3.71 8.26
N LYS A 130 7.62 4.17 7.96
CA LYS A 130 8.79 3.32 7.76
C LYS A 130 9.11 2.54 9.05
N LYS A 131 9.18 3.20 10.20
CA LYS A 131 9.32 2.55 11.51
C LYS A 131 8.15 1.60 11.78
N MET A 132 6.91 2.05 11.56
CA MET A 132 5.71 1.27 11.82
C MET A 132 5.66 -0.01 10.96
N SER A 133 6.16 0.01 9.72
CA SER A 133 6.24 -1.17 8.87
C SER A 133 7.31 -2.17 9.30
N TYR A 134 8.28 -1.75 10.12
CA TYR A 134 9.44 -2.53 10.53
C TYR A 134 9.53 -2.70 12.05
N ASP A 135 8.48 -3.18 12.69
CA ASP A 135 8.41 -3.47 14.13
C ASP A 135 8.71 -2.26 15.06
N GLY A 136 8.51 -1.02 14.60
CA GLY A 136 8.90 0.19 15.32
C GLY A 136 10.39 0.52 15.24
N ARG A 137 11.14 -0.21 14.43
CA ARG A 137 12.61 -0.18 14.33
C ARG A 137 13.08 0.61 13.10
N ILE A 138 14.39 0.89 13.10
CA ILE A 138 15.09 1.44 11.93
C ILE A 138 15.85 0.28 11.26
N PRO A 139 15.65 0.01 9.96
CA PRO A 139 16.46 -0.96 9.21
C PRO A 139 17.96 -0.65 9.29
N ASP A 140 18.78 -1.66 9.11
CA ASP A 140 20.26 -1.59 9.12
C ASP A 140 20.92 -1.11 10.43
N THR A 141 20.13 -0.97 11.49
CA THR A 141 20.65 -0.70 12.84
C THR A 141 20.46 -1.94 13.72
N PRO A 142 21.48 -2.43 14.43
CA PRO A 142 21.32 -3.56 15.33
C PRO A 142 20.22 -3.31 16.35
N TRP A 143 19.32 -4.26 16.53
CA TRP A 143 18.18 -4.11 17.44
C TRP A 143 18.62 -3.70 18.87
N ALA A 144 19.68 -4.33 19.40
CA ALA A 144 20.17 -4.04 20.76
C ALA A 144 20.67 -2.59 20.95
N GLU A 145 20.90 -1.87 19.86
CA GLU A 145 21.39 -0.48 19.86
C GLU A 145 20.25 0.54 19.62
N GLN A 146 19.01 0.06 19.48
CA GLN A 146 17.85 0.91 19.21
C GLN A 146 17.03 1.15 20.47
N ASP A 147 16.61 2.38 20.68
CA ASP A 147 15.52 2.74 21.59
C ASP A 147 14.19 2.68 20.81
N ILE A 148 13.34 1.69 21.11
CA ILE A 148 12.05 1.50 20.42
C ILE A 148 11.01 2.39 21.07
N ASP A 149 10.69 3.49 20.43
CA ASP A 149 9.81 4.57 20.90
C ASP A 149 8.37 4.49 20.37
N SER A 150 8.09 3.55 19.48
CA SER A 150 6.78 3.43 18.80
C SER A 150 6.43 1.99 18.48
N MET A 151 5.13 1.69 18.51
CA MET A 151 4.63 0.38 18.08
C MET A 151 4.77 0.23 16.55
N GLY A 152 5.22 -0.95 16.12
CA GLY A 152 5.31 -1.33 14.73
C GLY A 152 4.79 -2.72 14.43
N TYR A 153 4.84 -3.09 13.16
CA TYR A 153 4.32 -4.33 12.61
C TYR A 153 5.35 -4.95 11.67
N HIS A 154 5.35 -6.26 11.52
CA HIS A 154 6.25 -7.00 10.65
C HIS A 154 5.74 -7.02 9.21
N TYR A 155 5.61 -5.83 8.59
CA TYR A 155 4.95 -5.61 7.30
C TYR A 155 5.88 -5.05 6.22
N TYR A 156 7.18 -5.07 6.45
CA TYR A 156 8.19 -4.55 5.52
C TYR A 156 8.33 -5.42 4.27
N MET A 157 8.75 -4.80 3.17
CA MET A 157 9.20 -5.52 1.98
C MET A 157 10.59 -6.10 2.21
N THR A 158 10.83 -7.34 1.79
CA THR A 158 12.17 -7.93 1.87
C THR A 158 13.11 -7.35 0.81
N PRO A 159 14.43 -7.31 1.06
CA PRO A 159 15.42 -6.88 0.09
C PRO A 159 15.35 -7.62 -1.24
N GLU A 160 15.06 -8.94 -1.23
CA GLU A 160 14.92 -9.78 -2.43
C GLU A 160 13.74 -9.34 -3.30
N THR A 161 12.62 -8.99 -2.67
CA THR A 161 11.43 -8.47 -3.38
C THR A 161 11.71 -7.10 -3.98
N ALA A 162 12.41 -6.24 -3.24
CA ALA A 162 12.81 -4.92 -3.72
C ALA A 162 13.76 -4.99 -4.91
N GLU A 163 14.77 -5.88 -4.86
CA GLU A 163 15.70 -6.12 -5.96
C GLU A 163 14.96 -6.62 -7.21
N LEU A 164 14.05 -7.59 -7.06
CA LEU A 164 13.20 -8.06 -8.15
C LEU A 164 12.38 -6.90 -8.75
N GLY A 165 11.87 -6.01 -7.89
CA GLY A 165 11.13 -4.82 -8.30
C GLY A 165 11.97 -3.87 -9.15
N ILE A 166 13.18 -3.56 -8.72
CA ILE A 166 14.13 -2.72 -9.45
C ILE A 166 14.43 -3.31 -10.83
N ASN A 167 14.70 -4.62 -10.88
CA ASN A 167 15.04 -5.31 -12.12
C ASN A 167 13.87 -5.37 -13.13
N ARG A 168 12.62 -5.34 -12.66
CA ARG A 168 11.42 -5.38 -13.52
C ARG A 168 10.86 -4.00 -13.87
N LEU A 169 11.24 -2.96 -13.14
CA LEU A 169 10.62 -1.64 -13.23
C LEU A 169 10.71 -1.03 -14.62
N ASP A 170 11.89 -1.06 -15.25
CA ASP A 170 12.11 -0.48 -16.59
C ASP A 170 11.23 -1.14 -17.64
N THR A 171 10.99 -2.44 -17.54
CA THR A 171 10.07 -3.16 -18.43
C THR A 171 8.63 -2.77 -18.16
N ALA A 172 8.25 -2.69 -16.88
CA ALA A 172 6.90 -2.29 -16.49
C ALA A 172 6.56 -0.86 -16.95
N ILE A 173 7.52 0.08 -16.85
CA ILE A 173 7.32 1.46 -17.33
C ILE A 173 7.08 1.53 -18.83
N LYS A 174 7.70 0.65 -19.62
CA LYS A 174 7.61 0.63 -21.09
C LYS A 174 6.41 -0.15 -21.63
N THR A 175 5.69 -0.84 -20.80
CA THR A 175 4.55 -1.68 -21.22
C THR A 175 3.23 -1.04 -20.81
N THR A 176 2.17 -1.30 -21.58
CA THR A 176 0.83 -0.75 -21.33
C THR A 176 0.13 -1.55 -20.22
N PRO A 177 -0.31 -0.89 -19.13
CA PRO A 177 -1.04 -1.57 -18.07
C PRO A 177 -2.46 -1.97 -18.51
N LYS A 178 -2.98 -3.06 -17.94
CA LYS A 178 -4.42 -3.33 -17.96
C LYS A 178 -5.13 -2.20 -17.20
N LYS A 179 -6.18 -1.65 -17.78
CA LYS A 179 -7.13 -0.77 -17.07
C LYS A 179 -8.12 -1.63 -16.29
N TRP A 180 -8.30 -1.31 -15.03
CA TRP A 180 -9.16 -2.03 -14.11
C TRP A 180 -10.34 -1.17 -13.69
N CYS A 181 -11.47 -1.83 -13.39
CA CYS A 181 -12.61 -1.15 -12.83
C CYS A 181 -13.36 -2.04 -11.82
N TYR A 182 -14.37 -1.49 -11.18
CA TYR A 182 -15.19 -2.21 -10.20
C TYR A 182 -15.78 -3.53 -10.72
N GLN A 183 -16.05 -3.67 -12.02
CA GLN A 183 -16.61 -4.90 -12.63
C GLN A 183 -15.60 -6.07 -12.69
N ASP A 184 -14.30 -5.79 -12.53
CA ASP A 184 -13.29 -6.86 -12.44
C ASP A 184 -13.32 -7.61 -11.09
N TYR A 185 -14.16 -7.16 -10.14
CA TYR A 185 -14.30 -7.74 -8.81
C TYR A 185 -15.74 -8.19 -8.53
N PRO A 186 -15.94 -9.29 -7.79
CA PRO A 186 -17.27 -9.72 -7.39
C PRO A 186 -17.94 -8.70 -6.45
N ASN A 187 -19.29 -8.71 -6.43
CA ASN A 187 -20.01 -7.97 -5.41
C ASN A 187 -19.89 -8.69 -4.05
N LEU A 188 -19.20 -8.06 -3.10
CA LEU A 188 -18.93 -8.63 -1.79
C LEU A 188 -20.19 -8.77 -0.92
N THR A 189 -21.20 -7.92 -1.14
CA THR A 189 -22.48 -8.01 -0.38
C THR A 189 -23.24 -9.31 -0.60
N ASN A 190 -22.89 -10.08 -1.64
CA ASN A 190 -23.48 -11.38 -1.92
C ASN A 190 -22.72 -12.54 -1.26
N MET A 191 -21.70 -12.25 -0.44
CA MET A 191 -20.87 -13.26 0.21
C MET A 191 -21.36 -13.51 1.63
N LYS A 192 -21.56 -14.79 1.99
CA LYS A 192 -22.06 -15.22 3.31
C LYS A 192 -21.34 -14.60 4.52
N VAL A 193 -20.07 -14.26 4.37
CA VAL A 193 -19.29 -13.64 5.47
C VAL A 193 -19.76 -12.23 5.82
N PHE A 194 -20.57 -11.60 4.96
CA PHE A 194 -21.14 -10.26 5.16
C PHE A 194 -22.66 -10.27 5.36
N GLU A 195 -23.31 -11.45 5.43
CA GLU A 195 -24.69 -11.66 5.84
C GLU A 195 -24.80 -11.66 7.39
#